data_b614850fcafe55bcbce2b453eb16a0b4
#
_entry.id   b614850fcafe55bcbce2b453eb16a0b4
#
_cell.length_a   1.000
_cell.length_b   1.000
_cell.length_c   1.000
_cell.angle_alpha   90.00
_cell.angle_beta   90.00
_cell.angle_gamma   90.00
#
_symmetry.space_group_name_H-M   'P 1'
#
loop_
_entity.id
_entity.type
_entity.pdbx_description
1 polymer ?
#
loop_
_entity_poly.entity_id
_entity_poly.type
_entity_poly.pdbx_seq_one_letter_code
_entity_poly.pdbx_strand_id
1 'polypeptide(L)'
;ATLNGIKVNYQIAGSGPALLMFAPGGWRSVVSRWTAAGGKDAWKEMDGLATLSRHFTTIAYDRRESGLSGGRVEPLSWDLYVQEAKALLDLAGAKQAYLLGCCMGASLALAFAVRHPALCKGLLLHWPVGGYLWRKKGHTFFQQHMDFVRANGLAAVVERAPKGENFWMDAEIGPWGSPAAVYPEFAAQFVKQNVEQYLDICARSRDAIFN
;
A
#
# COMPACT_ATOMS: atom_id res chain seq x y z
N ALA A 1 1.77 6.85 13.21
CA ALA A 1 2.21 8.25 13.08
C ALA A 1 1.33 9.01 12.08
N THR A 2 1.38 10.32 12.14
CA THR A 2 0.84 11.16 11.06
C THR A 2 2.01 11.60 10.18
N LEU A 3 2.01 11.17 8.93
CA LEU A 3 3.04 11.48 7.95
C LEU A 3 2.40 12.07 6.70
N ASN A 4 2.92 13.17 6.19
CA ASN A 4 2.39 13.82 4.98
C ASN A 4 0.87 14.05 5.02
N GLY A 5 0.32 14.33 6.20
CA GLY A 5 -1.10 14.64 6.42
C GLY A 5 -2.04 13.44 6.45
N ILE A 6 -1.52 12.21 6.51
CA ILE A 6 -2.33 10.99 6.71
C ILE A 6 -1.85 10.21 7.94
N LYS A 7 -2.75 9.40 8.51
CA LYS A 7 -2.40 8.41 9.51
C LYS A 7 -1.69 7.23 8.82
N VAL A 8 -0.49 6.91 9.26
CA VAL A 8 0.27 5.75 8.76
C VAL A 8 0.42 4.72 9.88
N ASN A 9 -0.06 3.52 9.63
CA ASN A 9 0.20 2.35 10.46
C ASN A 9 1.53 1.75 10.06
N TYR A 10 2.44 1.58 11.02
CA TYR A 10 3.78 1.06 10.78
C TYR A 10 4.28 0.24 11.97
N GLN A 11 5.28 -0.55 11.72
CA GLN A 11 6.02 -1.30 12.73
C GLN A 11 7.51 -1.14 12.49
N ILE A 12 8.24 -0.78 13.56
CA ILE A 12 9.70 -0.78 13.58
C ILE A 12 10.12 -1.81 14.63
N ALA A 13 10.96 -2.75 14.25
CA ALA A 13 11.41 -3.82 15.14
C ALA A 13 12.86 -4.23 14.87
N GLY A 14 13.51 -4.78 15.89
CA GLY A 14 14.86 -5.30 15.80
C GLY A 14 15.94 -4.22 15.94
N SER A 15 17.19 -4.64 15.67
CA SER A 15 18.38 -3.78 15.72
C SER A 15 19.35 -4.18 14.61
N GLY A 16 20.14 -3.22 14.14
CA GLY A 16 21.09 -3.43 13.05
C GLY A 16 20.84 -2.46 11.88
N PRO A 17 21.38 -2.75 10.69
CA PRO A 17 21.14 -1.93 9.51
C PRO A 17 19.65 -1.78 9.22
N ALA A 18 19.21 -0.59 8.80
CA ALA A 18 17.80 -0.36 8.46
C ALA A 18 17.40 -1.18 7.23
N LEU A 19 16.20 -1.80 7.29
CA LEU A 19 15.54 -2.52 6.21
C LEU A 19 14.12 -1.97 6.04
N LEU A 20 13.90 -1.21 4.99
CA LEU A 20 12.58 -0.69 4.64
C LEU A 20 11.84 -1.71 3.79
N MET A 21 10.65 -2.13 4.24
CA MET A 21 9.93 -3.27 3.69
C MET A 21 8.63 -2.83 3.01
N PHE A 22 8.53 -3.08 1.72
CA PHE A 22 7.38 -2.78 0.87
C PHE A 22 6.56 -4.04 0.63
N ALA A 23 5.44 -4.16 1.32
CA ALA A 23 4.59 -5.34 1.31
C ALA A 23 3.97 -5.63 -0.07
N PRO A 24 3.70 -6.90 -0.38
CA PRO A 24 2.95 -7.28 -1.56
C PRO A 24 1.49 -6.79 -1.47
N GLY A 25 0.84 -6.78 -2.62
CA GLY A 25 -0.58 -6.41 -2.75
C GLY A 25 -0.80 -5.10 -3.49
N GLY A 26 -1.89 -5.05 -4.23
CA GLY A 26 -2.36 -3.87 -4.94
C GLY A 26 -2.91 -2.84 -3.95
N TRP A 27 -4.21 -2.93 -3.63
CA TRP A 27 -4.86 -2.05 -2.64
C TRP A 27 -4.80 -2.58 -1.20
N ARG A 28 -4.01 -3.62 -0.93
CA ARG A 28 -3.87 -4.29 0.38
C ARG A 28 -2.41 -4.54 0.73
N SER A 29 -1.58 -3.53 0.53
CA SER A 29 -0.18 -3.55 0.95
C SER A 29 -0.10 -3.18 2.43
N VAL A 30 -0.02 -4.19 3.29
CA VAL A 30 -0.14 -4.05 4.75
C VAL A 30 0.97 -4.79 5.49
N VAL A 31 1.30 -4.33 6.70
CA VAL A 31 2.33 -4.93 7.58
C VAL A 31 2.07 -6.40 7.81
N SER A 32 0.82 -6.79 8.01
CA SER A 32 0.46 -8.18 8.29
C SER A 32 0.86 -9.18 7.18
N ARG A 33 1.14 -8.71 5.96
CA ARG A 33 1.68 -9.57 4.90
C ARG A 33 3.09 -10.13 5.22
N TRP A 34 3.78 -9.52 6.14
CA TRP A 34 5.11 -9.93 6.59
C TRP A 34 5.07 -10.81 7.84
N THR A 35 3.91 -11.03 8.44
CA THR A 35 3.75 -11.77 9.69
C THR A 35 3.05 -13.11 9.48
N ALA A 36 3.22 -14.03 10.42
CA ALA A 36 2.54 -15.33 10.43
C ALA A 36 1.00 -15.21 10.42
N ALA A 37 0.44 -14.10 10.90
CA ALA A 37 -1.01 -13.84 10.93
C ALA A 37 -1.59 -13.38 9.57
N GLY A 38 -0.75 -12.97 8.63
CA GLY A 38 -1.19 -12.14 7.49
C GLY A 38 -1.48 -12.84 6.18
N GLY A 39 -1.45 -14.16 6.07
CA GLY A 39 -1.72 -14.73 4.77
C GLY A 39 -1.46 -16.23 4.61
N LYS A 40 -1.60 -16.70 3.37
CA LYS A 40 -1.38 -18.10 2.95
C LYS A 40 -0.11 -18.26 2.10
N ASP A 41 0.77 -17.27 2.11
CA ASP A 41 2.00 -17.28 1.31
C ASP A 41 3.24 -17.70 2.15
N ALA A 42 4.37 -17.87 1.48
CA ALA A 42 5.61 -18.31 2.10
C ALA A 42 6.12 -17.39 3.24
N TRP A 43 5.74 -16.11 3.25
CA TRP A 43 6.09 -15.17 4.30
C TRP A 43 5.37 -15.45 5.60
N LYS A 44 4.17 -16.04 5.53
CA LYS A 44 3.43 -16.49 6.71
C LYS A 44 4.17 -17.58 7.47
N GLU A 45 4.66 -18.60 6.76
CA GLU A 45 5.35 -19.72 7.37
C GLU A 45 6.67 -19.29 8.01
N MET A 46 7.35 -18.30 7.41
CA MET A 46 8.62 -17.79 7.89
C MET A 46 8.51 -16.74 8.98
N ASP A 47 7.34 -16.09 9.17
CA ASP A 47 7.21 -14.80 9.88
C ASP A 47 8.37 -13.86 9.48
N GLY A 48 8.28 -13.35 8.26
CA GLY A 48 9.36 -12.57 7.66
C GLY A 48 9.78 -11.37 8.51
N LEU A 49 8.82 -10.70 9.15
CA LEU A 49 9.10 -9.56 10.01
C LEU A 49 9.89 -9.99 11.25
N ALA A 50 9.45 -11.00 11.99
CA ALA A 50 10.15 -11.51 13.17
C ALA A 50 11.53 -12.11 12.81
N THR A 51 11.63 -12.79 11.67
CA THR A 51 12.89 -13.39 11.22
C THR A 51 13.91 -12.32 10.84
N LEU A 52 13.51 -11.32 10.04
CA LEU A 52 14.41 -10.27 9.58
C LEU A 52 14.78 -9.29 10.69
N SER A 53 13.91 -9.06 11.67
CA SER A 53 14.20 -8.19 12.82
C SER A 53 15.31 -8.72 13.75
N ARG A 54 15.73 -9.97 13.61
CA ARG A 54 16.90 -10.50 14.31
C ARG A 54 18.23 -9.93 13.79
N HIS A 55 18.25 -9.41 12.58
CA HIS A 55 19.46 -8.96 11.88
C HIS A 55 19.40 -7.52 11.41
N PHE A 56 18.19 -6.94 11.35
CA PHE A 56 17.93 -5.61 10.82
C PHE A 56 17.03 -4.81 11.76
N THR A 57 17.11 -3.49 11.68
CA THR A 57 16.02 -2.62 12.09
C THR A 57 15.00 -2.61 10.96
N THR A 58 13.98 -3.45 11.05
CA THR A 58 12.92 -3.56 10.05
C THR A 58 11.92 -2.40 10.18
N ILE A 59 11.52 -1.83 9.05
CA ILE A 59 10.54 -0.74 8.95
C ILE A 59 9.48 -1.21 7.96
N ALA A 60 8.33 -1.65 8.46
CA ALA A 60 7.21 -2.12 7.67
C ALA A 60 5.98 -1.24 7.91
N TYR A 61 5.13 -1.06 6.92
CA TYR A 61 3.98 -0.16 7.02
C TYR A 61 2.82 -0.58 6.11
N ASP A 62 1.63 -0.14 6.48
CA ASP A 62 0.46 -0.19 5.63
C ASP A 62 0.52 1.02 4.69
N ARG A 63 0.45 0.78 3.38
CA ARG A 63 0.44 1.87 2.40
C ARG A 63 -0.82 2.71 2.57
N ARG A 64 -0.74 4.00 2.25
CA ARG A 64 -1.70 5.06 2.56
C ARG A 64 -3.20 4.77 2.29
N GLU A 65 -3.52 3.91 1.35
CA GLU A 65 -4.88 3.51 0.98
C GLU A 65 -5.27 2.12 1.50
N SER A 66 -4.41 1.52 2.34
CA SER A 66 -4.52 0.11 2.76
C SER A 66 -4.55 -0.05 4.27
N GLY A 67 -5.18 -1.10 4.73
CA GLY A 67 -5.13 -1.56 6.13
C GLY A 67 -5.57 -0.51 7.14
N LEU A 68 -4.69 -0.23 8.09
CA LEU A 68 -4.90 0.75 9.16
C LEU A 68 -4.29 2.12 8.84
N SER A 69 -3.79 2.33 7.61
CA SER A 69 -3.37 3.64 7.12
C SER A 69 -4.51 4.32 6.39
N GLY A 70 -4.47 5.65 6.33
CA GLY A 70 -5.46 6.43 5.59
C GLY A 70 -5.72 7.80 6.18
N GLY A 71 -6.82 8.43 5.76
CA GLY A 71 -7.25 9.73 6.25
C GLY A 71 -7.58 10.72 5.14
N ARG A 72 -7.19 10.42 3.89
CA ARG A 72 -7.48 11.30 2.76
C ARG A 72 -7.63 10.49 1.46
N VAL A 73 -8.66 10.79 0.69
CA VAL A 73 -8.85 10.28 -0.66
C VAL A 73 -8.25 11.28 -1.64
N GLU A 74 -7.22 10.86 -2.37
CA GLU A 74 -6.44 11.72 -3.27
C GLU A 74 -5.81 10.88 -4.38
N PRO A 75 -5.41 11.47 -5.54
CA PRO A 75 -4.77 10.72 -6.59
C PRO A 75 -3.50 10.02 -6.10
N LEU A 76 -3.44 8.71 -6.26
CA LEU A 76 -2.29 7.88 -5.91
C LEU A 76 -1.23 7.97 -7.01
N SER A 77 0.05 7.97 -6.62
CA SER A 77 1.16 7.96 -7.57
C SER A 77 2.41 7.30 -6.97
N TRP A 78 3.35 6.92 -7.82
CA TRP A 78 4.65 6.43 -7.36
C TRP A 78 5.40 7.46 -6.51
N ASP A 79 5.31 8.75 -6.88
CA ASP A 79 5.96 9.83 -6.12
C ASP A 79 5.37 9.96 -4.72
N LEU A 80 4.05 9.86 -4.60
CA LEU A 80 3.36 9.94 -3.33
C LEU A 80 3.76 8.77 -2.40
N TYR A 81 3.85 7.56 -2.95
CA TYR A 81 4.31 6.38 -2.21
C TYR A 81 5.78 6.49 -1.79
N VAL A 82 6.63 7.02 -2.66
CA VAL A 82 8.06 7.24 -2.36
C VAL A 82 8.25 8.28 -1.27
N GLN A 83 7.49 9.39 -1.29
CA GLN A 83 7.52 10.41 -0.24
C GLN A 83 7.08 9.86 1.12
N GLU A 84 6.06 9.00 1.15
CA GLU A 84 5.63 8.33 2.38
C GLU A 84 6.71 7.40 2.93
N ALA A 85 7.30 6.58 2.07
CA ALA A 85 8.39 5.68 2.43
C ALA A 85 9.62 6.44 2.96
N LYS A 86 9.93 7.59 2.35
CA LYS A 86 11.01 8.48 2.84
C LYS A 86 10.70 9.03 4.21
N ALA A 87 9.48 9.51 4.43
CA ALA A 87 9.07 10.04 5.74
C ALA A 87 9.15 8.97 6.85
N LEU A 88 8.88 7.70 6.53
CA LEU A 88 9.06 6.58 7.46
C LEU A 88 10.53 6.30 7.76
N LEU A 89 11.39 6.40 6.76
CA LEU A 89 12.84 6.25 6.95
C LEU A 89 13.39 7.37 7.86
N ASP A 90 12.93 8.61 7.64
CA ASP A 90 13.29 9.76 8.46
C ASP A 90 12.76 9.58 9.92
N LEU A 91 11.53 9.11 10.10
CA LEU A 91 10.94 8.80 11.41
C LEU A 91 11.74 7.75 12.17
N ALA A 92 12.27 6.75 11.46
CA ALA A 92 13.13 5.72 12.03
C ALA A 92 14.56 6.21 12.34
N GLY A 93 14.90 7.45 12.00
CA GLY A 93 16.25 8.02 12.18
C GLY A 93 17.30 7.39 11.27
N ALA A 94 16.90 6.69 10.21
CA ALA A 94 17.81 5.95 9.36
C ALA A 94 18.27 6.80 8.16
N LYS A 95 19.57 7.03 8.05
CA LYS A 95 20.16 7.80 6.93
C LYS A 95 20.19 7.02 5.61
N GLN A 96 20.23 5.71 5.68
CA GLN A 96 20.25 4.78 4.54
C GLN A 96 19.60 3.46 4.96
N ALA A 97 19.00 2.76 4.02
CA ALA A 97 18.40 1.44 4.25
C ALA A 97 18.65 0.46 3.10
N TYR A 98 18.64 -0.82 3.41
CA TYR A 98 18.28 -1.85 2.43
C TYR A 98 16.79 -1.74 2.15
N LEU A 99 16.39 -2.01 0.91
CA LEU A 99 14.99 -1.95 0.49
C LEU A 99 14.54 -3.35 0.10
N LEU A 100 13.55 -3.89 0.80
CA LEU A 100 12.94 -5.17 0.46
C LEU A 100 11.55 -4.93 -0.12
N GLY A 101 11.35 -5.29 -1.36
CA GLY A 101 10.05 -5.19 -2.03
C GLY A 101 9.56 -6.55 -2.53
N CYS A 102 8.29 -6.87 -2.27
CA CYS A 102 7.64 -8.08 -2.75
C CYS A 102 6.47 -7.74 -3.67
N CYS A 103 6.35 -8.40 -4.82
CA CYS A 103 5.30 -8.20 -5.82
C CYS A 103 5.25 -6.71 -6.26
N MET A 104 4.12 -6.02 -6.11
CA MET A 104 4.02 -4.57 -6.38
C MET A 104 4.94 -3.74 -5.46
N GLY A 105 5.23 -4.22 -4.26
CA GLY A 105 6.23 -3.61 -3.38
C GLY A 105 7.64 -3.60 -3.97
N ALA A 106 7.98 -4.54 -4.86
CA ALA A 106 9.24 -4.53 -5.59
C ALA A 106 9.33 -3.32 -6.56
N SER A 107 8.24 -2.98 -7.22
CA SER A 107 8.17 -1.79 -8.07
C SER A 107 8.32 -0.50 -7.25
N LEU A 108 7.75 -0.46 -6.04
CA LEU A 108 7.91 0.69 -5.15
C LEU A 108 9.34 0.80 -4.59
N ALA A 109 9.96 -0.32 -4.22
CA ALA A 109 11.36 -0.35 -3.79
C ALA A 109 12.29 0.19 -4.90
N LEU A 110 12.05 -0.22 -6.14
CA LEU A 110 12.79 0.29 -7.30
C LEU A 110 12.53 1.78 -7.53
N ALA A 111 11.26 2.22 -7.47
CA ALA A 111 10.91 3.64 -7.61
C ALA A 111 11.58 4.51 -6.53
N PHE A 112 11.65 4.03 -5.29
CA PHE A 112 12.37 4.69 -4.20
C PHE A 112 13.87 4.79 -4.50
N ALA A 113 14.51 3.69 -4.90
CA ALA A 113 15.95 3.66 -5.18
C ALA A 113 16.34 4.59 -6.33
N VAL A 114 15.51 4.68 -7.36
CA VAL A 114 15.75 5.60 -8.50
C VAL A 114 15.65 7.06 -8.06
N ARG A 115 14.69 7.41 -7.20
CA ARG A 115 14.49 8.80 -6.74
C ARG A 115 15.45 9.21 -5.61
N HIS A 116 15.88 8.24 -4.80
CA HIS A 116 16.74 8.45 -3.63
C HIS A 116 17.93 7.48 -3.61
N PRO A 117 18.78 7.47 -4.63
CA PRO A 117 19.88 6.49 -4.71
C PRO A 117 20.85 6.59 -3.53
N ALA A 118 21.06 7.78 -2.99
CA ALA A 118 21.93 8.01 -1.84
C ALA A 118 21.38 7.41 -0.54
N LEU A 119 20.07 7.13 -0.44
CA LEU A 119 19.42 6.50 0.72
C LEU A 119 19.35 4.98 0.60
N CYS A 120 19.63 4.41 -0.58
CA CYS A 120 19.54 2.99 -0.86
C CYS A 120 20.90 2.32 -0.70
N LYS A 121 21.03 1.41 0.28
CA LYS A 121 22.22 0.54 0.45
C LYS A 121 22.19 -0.67 -0.47
N GLY A 122 21.02 -1.13 -0.86
CA GLY A 122 20.82 -2.28 -1.72
C GLY A 122 19.35 -2.60 -1.87
N LEU A 123 19.02 -3.33 -2.95
CA LEU A 123 17.67 -3.76 -3.32
C LEU A 123 17.55 -5.27 -3.18
N LEU A 124 16.50 -5.71 -2.50
CA LEU A 124 16.04 -7.09 -2.45
C LEU A 124 14.66 -7.13 -3.10
N LEU A 125 14.59 -7.60 -4.33
CA LEU A 125 13.37 -7.66 -5.10
C LEU A 125 12.87 -9.11 -5.15
N HIS A 126 11.83 -9.39 -4.37
CA HIS A 126 11.20 -10.69 -4.32
C HIS A 126 9.95 -10.70 -5.19
N TRP A 127 9.95 -11.59 -6.19
CA TRP A 127 8.83 -11.80 -7.10
C TRP A 127 8.31 -10.48 -7.73
N PRO A 128 9.17 -9.73 -8.43
CA PRO A 128 8.80 -8.45 -9.00
C PRO A 128 7.70 -8.62 -10.05
N VAL A 129 6.72 -7.73 -10.03
CA VAL A 129 5.67 -7.64 -11.04
C VAL A 129 5.81 -6.35 -11.83
N GLY A 130 5.43 -6.38 -13.09
CA GLY A 130 5.51 -5.21 -13.96
C GLY A 130 5.23 -5.57 -15.43
N GLY A 131 5.55 -4.63 -16.32
CA GLY A 131 5.38 -4.79 -17.76
C GLY A 131 3.94 -4.64 -18.24
N TYR A 132 3.76 -4.86 -19.52
CA TYR A 132 2.49 -4.60 -20.23
C TYR A 132 1.28 -5.32 -19.64
N LEU A 133 1.39 -6.62 -19.39
CA LEU A 133 0.28 -7.41 -18.87
C LEU A 133 -0.15 -6.97 -17.48
N TRP A 134 0.81 -6.59 -16.63
CA TRP A 134 0.51 -6.07 -15.30
C TRP A 134 -0.20 -4.72 -15.39
N ARG A 135 0.27 -3.81 -16.21
CA ARG A 135 -0.37 -2.50 -16.44
C ARG A 135 -1.81 -2.69 -16.94
N LYS A 136 -2.01 -3.52 -17.97
CA LYS A 136 -3.35 -3.84 -18.48
C LYS A 136 -4.28 -4.38 -17.38
N LYS A 137 -3.78 -5.27 -16.53
CA LYS A 137 -4.55 -5.84 -15.42
C LYS A 137 -4.92 -4.78 -14.38
N GLY A 138 -3.99 -3.90 -14.02
CA GLY A 138 -4.24 -2.78 -13.12
C GLY A 138 -5.31 -1.82 -13.67
N HIS A 139 -5.22 -1.45 -14.94
CA HIS A 139 -6.26 -0.68 -15.62
C HIS A 139 -7.64 -1.34 -15.51
N THR A 140 -7.72 -2.65 -15.76
CA THR A 140 -8.97 -3.40 -15.69
C THR A 140 -9.58 -3.35 -14.30
N PHE A 141 -8.79 -3.56 -13.23
CA PHE A 141 -9.31 -3.52 -11.87
C PHE A 141 -9.80 -2.13 -11.46
N PHE A 142 -9.07 -1.08 -11.81
CA PHE A 142 -9.53 0.29 -11.57
C PHE A 142 -10.82 0.59 -12.34
N GLN A 143 -10.91 0.15 -13.60
CA GLN A 143 -12.13 0.34 -14.38
C GLN A 143 -13.33 -0.39 -13.76
N GLN A 144 -13.16 -1.65 -13.38
CA GLN A 144 -14.19 -2.43 -12.69
C GLN A 144 -14.65 -1.76 -11.38
N HIS A 145 -13.70 -1.20 -10.61
CA HIS A 145 -14.04 -0.46 -9.41
C HIS A 145 -14.85 0.80 -9.71
N MET A 146 -14.44 1.58 -10.69
CA MET A 146 -15.18 2.78 -11.12
C MET A 146 -16.59 2.44 -11.62
N ASP A 147 -16.74 1.34 -12.36
CA ASP A 147 -18.04 0.87 -12.84
C ASP A 147 -18.94 0.38 -11.69
N PHE A 148 -18.36 -0.31 -10.71
CA PHE A 148 -19.06 -0.69 -9.48
C PHE A 148 -19.57 0.54 -8.72
N VAL A 149 -18.71 1.55 -8.54
CA VAL A 149 -19.09 2.80 -7.83
C VAL A 149 -20.16 3.57 -8.58
N ARG A 150 -20.09 3.66 -9.91
CA ARG A 150 -21.17 4.30 -10.73
C ARG A 150 -22.51 3.62 -10.55
N ALA A 151 -22.51 2.30 -10.50
CA ALA A 151 -23.74 1.53 -10.39
C ALA A 151 -24.32 1.52 -8.97
N ASN A 152 -23.49 1.52 -7.93
CA ASN A 152 -23.91 1.22 -6.56
C ASN A 152 -23.59 2.34 -5.54
N GLY A 153 -22.78 3.31 -5.91
CA GLY A 153 -22.35 4.41 -5.02
C GLY A 153 -21.27 4.00 -4.00
N LEU A 154 -20.76 5.00 -3.27
CA LEU A 154 -19.68 4.79 -2.29
C LEU A 154 -20.14 4.07 -1.01
N ALA A 155 -21.44 4.14 -0.69
CA ALA A 155 -21.99 3.40 0.46
C ALA A 155 -21.85 1.87 0.27
N ALA A 156 -22.03 1.38 -0.95
CA ALA A 156 -21.86 -0.03 -1.27
C ALA A 156 -20.41 -0.50 -1.09
N VAL A 157 -19.42 0.35 -1.38
CA VAL A 157 -18.01 0.08 -1.10
C VAL A 157 -17.77 -0.12 0.39
N VAL A 158 -18.31 0.77 1.23
CA VAL A 158 -18.17 0.69 2.69
C VAL A 158 -18.87 -0.54 3.24
N GLU A 159 -20.03 -0.90 2.72
CA GLU A 159 -20.74 -2.11 3.13
C GLU A 159 -19.99 -3.40 2.73
N ARG A 160 -19.37 -3.39 1.55
CA ARG A 160 -18.63 -4.54 1.01
C ARG A 160 -17.27 -4.75 1.69
N ALA A 161 -16.59 -3.69 2.06
CA ALA A 161 -15.21 -3.72 2.54
C ALA A 161 -14.95 -4.67 3.72
N PRO A 162 -15.81 -4.77 4.76
CA PRO A 162 -15.63 -5.73 5.86
C PRO A 162 -15.84 -7.19 5.44
N LYS A 163 -16.59 -7.41 4.37
CA LYS A 163 -16.95 -8.75 3.85
C LYS A 163 -15.97 -9.24 2.79
N GLY A 164 -15.07 -8.36 2.34
CA GLY A 164 -14.12 -8.67 1.27
C GLY A 164 -13.11 -9.71 1.69
N GLU A 165 -12.92 -10.73 0.87
CA GLU A 165 -11.83 -11.67 1.00
C GLU A 165 -10.49 -10.98 0.76
N ASN A 166 -9.39 -11.62 1.18
CA ASN A 166 -8.03 -11.10 1.07
C ASN A 166 -7.50 -11.06 -0.39
N PHE A 167 -8.31 -10.63 -1.33
CA PHE A 167 -7.88 -10.46 -2.70
C PHE A 167 -7.10 -9.15 -2.83
N TRP A 168 -5.98 -9.18 -3.53
CA TRP A 168 -5.03 -8.07 -3.59
C TRP A 168 -5.54 -6.83 -4.34
N MET A 169 -6.55 -6.96 -5.22
CA MET A 169 -7.26 -5.86 -5.89
C MET A 169 -8.75 -6.27 -6.08
N ASP A 170 -9.54 -6.20 -5.03
CA ASP A 170 -10.97 -6.43 -5.10
C ASP A 170 -11.65 -5.17 -5.67
N ALA A 171 -12.26 -5.31 -6.83
CA ALA A 171 -12.89 -4.19 -7.56
C ALA A 171 -14.13 -3.62 -6.84
N GLU A 172 -14.82 -4.39 -6.00
CA GLU A 172 -15.97 -3.90 -5.24
C GLU A 172 -15.55 -3.10 -3.99
N ILE A 173 -14.30 -3.28 -3.54
CA ILE A 173 -13.74 -2.59 -2.38
C ILE A 173 -12.87 -1.40 -2.80
N GLY A 174 -12.05 -1.58 -3.83
CA GLY A 174 -11.18 -0.56 -4.37
C GLY A 174 -10.08 -0.07 -3.42
N PRO A 175 -9.38 1.01 -3.80
CA PRO A 175 -8.52 1.74 -2.90
C PRO A 175 -9.38 2.42 -1.83
N TRP A 176 -8.80 2.63 -0.64
CA TRP A 176 -9.46 3.19 0.56
C TRP A 176 -10.60 2.37 1.18
N GLY A 177 -11.06 1.29 0.55
CA GLY A 177 -12.08 0.42 1.17
C GLY A 177 -11.61 -0.20 2.48
N SER A 178 -10.33 -0.61 2.58
CA SER A 178 -9.79 -1.15 3.84
C SER A 178 -9.81 -0.14 5.00
N PRO A 179 -9.29 1.09 4.87
CA PRO A 179 -9.45 2.09 5.92
C PRO A 179 -10.92 2.47 6.18
N ALA A 180 -11.80 2.48 5.18
CA ALA A 180 -13.22 2.71 5.38
C ALA A 180 -13.89 1.59 6.21
N ALA A 181 -13.44 0.35 6.09
CA ALA A 181 -13.92 -0.74 6.91
C ALA A 181 -13.53 -0.64 8.40
N VAL A 182 -12.43 0.04 8.70
CA VAL A 182 -11.82 0.09 10.03
C VAL A 182 -12.17 1.38 10.79
N TYR A 183 -12.26 2.51 10.09
CA TYR A 183 -12.46 3.83 10.68
C TYR A 183 -13.86 4.38 10.36
N PRO A 184 -14.82 4.33 11.30
CA PRO A 184 -16.18 4.84 11.07
C PRO A 184 -16.24 6.30 10.65
N GLU A 185 -15.37 7.16 11.20
CA GLU A 185 -15.30 8.56 10.84
C GLU A 185 -14.83 8.76 9.38
N PHE A 186 -13.83 7.99 8.94
CA PHE A 186 -13.40 7.99 7.56
C PHE A 186 -14.50 7.47 6.63
N ALA A 187 -15.17 6.37 7.00
CA ALA A 187 -16.30 5.83 6.25
C ALA A 187 -17.43 6.85 6.08
N ALA A 188 -17.80 7.56 7.17
CA ALA A 188 -18.84 8.59 7.15
C ALA A 188 -18.49 9.79 6.25
N GLN A 189 -17.23 10.12 6.12
CA GLN A 189 -16.75 11.15 5.17
C GLN A 189 -16.67 10.61 3.75
N PHE A 190 -16.20 9.36 3.59
CA PHE A 190 -16.02 8.70 2.29
C PHE A 190 -17.36 8.61 1.53
N VAL A 191 -18.43 8.18 2.19
CA VAL A 191 -19.75 8.06 1.57
C VAL A 191 -20.38 9.40 1.15
N LYS A 192 -19.92 10.50 1.72
CA LYS A 192 -20.43 11.87 1.40
C LYS A 192 -19.70 12.51 0.23
N GLN A 193 -18.65 11.90 -0.28
CA GLN A 193 -17.90 12.46 -1.40
C GLN A 193 -18.74 12.49 -2.67
N ASN A 194 -18.47 13.48 -3.51
CA ASN A 194 -19.02 13.51 -4.84
C ASN A 194 -18.50 12.32 -5.66
N VAL A 195 -19.38 11.51 -6.20
CA VAL A 195 -19.05 10.30 -6.94
C VAL A 195 -18.16 10.60 -8.14
N GLU A 196 -18.49 11.63 -8.94
CA GLU A 196 -17.70 11.98 -10.12
C GLU A 196 -16.29 12.44 -9.76
N GLN A 197 -16.15 13.19 -8.67
CA GLN A 197 -14.83 13.59 -8.15
C GLN A 197 -14.02 12.37 -7.69
N TYR A 198 -14.65 11.42 -7.02
CA TYR A 198 -14.01 10.17 -6.63
C TYR A 198 -13.56 9.35 -7.85
N LEU A 199 -14.40 9.26 -8.87
CA LEU A 199 -14.06 8.56 -10.11
C LEU A 199 -12.89 9.21 -10.85
N ASP A 200 -12.82 10.55 -10.87
CA ASP A 200 -11.67 11.29 -11.41
C ASP A 200 -10.38 10.96 -10.63
N ILE A 201 -10.45 10.91 -9.30
CA ILE A 201 -9.32 10.50 -8.45
C ILE A 201 -8.87 9.08 -8.79
N CYS A 202 -9.79 8.14 -8.97
CA CYS A 202 -9.48 6.77 -9.37
C CYS A 202 -8.83 6.71 -10.76
N ALA A 203 -9.36 7.44 -11.73
CA ALA A 203 -8.80 7.50 -13.08
C ALA A 203 -7.38 8.05 -13.09
N ARG A 204 -7.12 9.16 -12.40
CA ARG A 204 -5.77 9.73 -12.26
C ARG A 204 -4.81 8.80 -11.54
N SER A 205 -5.29 8.10 -10.50
CA SER A 205 -4.49 7.10 -9.78
C SER A 205 -4.11 5.93 -10.67
N ARG A 206 -5.07 5.42 -11.45
CA ARG A 206 -4.86 4.37 -12.44
C ARG A 206 -3.76 4.77 -13.42
N ASP A 207 -3.89 5.94 -14.01
CA ASP A 207 -2.98 6.41 -15.05
C ASP A 207 -1.58 6.72 -14.50
N ALA A 208 -1.47 7.24 -13.27
CA ALA A 208 -0.19 7.49 -12.63
C ALA A 208 0.57 6.22 -12.22
N ILE A 209 -0.14 5.12 -11.92
CA ILE A 209 0.48 3.87 -11.44
C ILE A 209 0.70 2.87 -12.56
N PHE A 210 -0.18 2.83 -13.57
CA PHE A 210 -0.21 1.77 -14.57
C PHE A 210 0.03 2.23 -16.02
N ASN A 211 0.36 3.48 -16.28
CA ASN A 211 0.80 3.94 -17.61
C ASN A 211 2.29 3.90 -17.83
#